data_0af2c7ab5d1da8cedf2b4dcf13486c10
#
_entry.id   0af2c7ab5d1da8cedf2b4dcf13486c10
#
_cell.length_a   1.000
_cell.length_b   1.000
_cell.length_c   1.000
_cell.angle_alpha   90.00
_cell.angle_beta   90.00
_cell.angle_gamma   90.00
#
_symmetry.space_group_name_H-M   'P 1'
#
loop_
_entity.id
_entity.type
_entity.pdbx_description
1 polymer ?
#
loop_
_entity_poly.entity_id
_entity_poly.type
_entity_poly.pdbx_seq_one_letter_code
_entity_poly.pdbx_strand_id
1 'polypeptide(L)'
;MKTLLFSLLVLNLGFLSAQDRTFTIGMSQCNLGEPWRVQMNADIEKAASNHNNLKVIFKDAQNDNLRQRAHIEEFIRAGIDLLIVSPKEAAPLTGPVRDAYKKGIPVIVLDRRVLGDDYTCFIGADNKRIGHAAGKWIVQKLGGKGAVVELKGLMTSTPGQDRHSGFRDAIKGSGISVVFEADMKWLEPNARREMESALSRFDHIDLVYAHNDPAAHGAFLAAKAAGRDNVLLVGIDALPHEGQMYVRQGILAASFEYPTGGVESVGIALKILGGEQVPKEMTLTSRVFTKENIDKGGERLGE
;
A
#
# COMPACT_ATOMS: atom_id res chain seq x y z
N MET A 1 -25.82 18.74 -76.87
CA MET A 1 -25.88 18.97 -75.40
C MET A 1 -25.62 17.65 -74.67
N LYS A 2 -24.43 17.46 -74.09
CA LYS A 2 -24.09 16.27 -73.34
C LYS A 2 -24.15 16.62 -71.84
N THR A 3 -25.08 16.02 -71.12
CA THR A 3 -25.27 16.21 -69.71
C THR A 3 -24.34 15.27 -68.95
N LEU A 4 -23.36 15.81 -68.20
CA LEU A 4 -22.50 15.06 -67.30
C LEU A 4 -23.24 14.87 -65.95
N LEU A 5 -23.53 13.59 -65.58
CA LEU A 5 -23.95 13.22 -64.22
C LEU A 5 -22.69 13.09 -63.38
N PHE A 6 -22.56 13.92 -62.35
CA PHE A 6 -21.57 13.77 -61.25
C PHE A 6 -22.19 12.89 -60.17
N SER A 7 -21.69 11.64 -60.05
CA SER A 7 -22.02 10.77 -58.90
C SER A 7 -21.20 11.18 -57.69
N LEU A 8 -21.84 11.71 -56.67
CA LEU A 8 -21.22 11.97 -55.37
C LEU A 8 -21.08 10.64 -54.62
N LEU A 9 -19.86 10.14 -54.51
CA LEU A 9 -19.52 8.98 -53.67
C LEU A 9 -19.37 9.49 -52.21
N VAL A 10 -20.43 9.30 -51.39
CA VAL A 10 -20.35 9.58 -49.95
C VAL A 10 -19.57 8.45 -49.27
N LEU A 11 -18.29 8.70 -48.92
CA LEU A 11 -17.52 7.81 -48.02
C LEU A 11 -18.16 7.92 -46.63
N ASN A 12 -18.93 6.91 -46.25
CA ASN A 12 -19.26 6.65 -44.85
C ASN A 12 -18.00 6.14 -44.10
N LEU A 13 -17.24 7.07 -43.54
CA LEU A 13 -16.27 6.74 -42.48
C LEU A 13 -17.08 6.30 -41.25
N GLY A 14 -17.23 4.99 -41.09
CA GLY A 14 -17.81 4.42 -39.88
C GLY A 14 -16.97 4.85 -38.70
N PHE A 15 -17.47 5.71 -37.85
CA PHE A 15 -16.98 5.91 -36.50
C PHE A 15 -17.18 4.56 -35.76
N LEU A 16 -16.16 3.72 -35.70
CA LEU A 16 -16.14 2.64 -34.74
C LEU A 16 -16.27 3.27 -33.35
N SER A 17 -17.41 3.02 -32.74
CA SER A 17 -17.73 3.47 -31.39
C SER A 17 -16.62 2.99 -30.45
N ALA A 18 -16.05 3.89 -29.67
CA ALA A 18 -15.06 3.57 -28.64
C ALA A 18 -15.60 2.61 -27.55
N GLN A 19 -16.87 2.24 -27.67
CA GLN A 19 -17.62 1.41 -26.72
C GLN A 19 -17.34 -0.10 -26.83
N ASP A 20 -16.68 -0.58 -27.92
CA ASP A 20 -16.41 -2.01 -28.13
C ASP A 20 -14.96 -2.43 -27.82
N ARG A 21 -14.08 -1.50 -27.43
CA ARG A 21 -12.69 -1.82 -27.13
C ARG A 21 -12.53 -2.32 -25.69
N THR A 22 -12.06 -3.56 -25.52
CA THR A 22 -11.61 -4.05 -24.21
C THR A 22 -10.19 -3.58 -23.94
N PHE A 23 -10.00 -2.89 -22.80
CA PHE A 23 -8.69 -2.46 -22.32
C PHE A 23 -8.06 -3.52 -21.43
N THR A 24 -6.77 -3.76 -21.60
CA THR A 24 -5.98 -4.68 -20.79
C THR A 24 -5.08 -3.91 -19.83
N ILE A 25 -5.30 -4.10 -18.53
CA ILE A 25 -4.48 -3.54 -17.46
C ILE A 25 -3.55 -4.64 -16.95
N GLY A 26 -2.24 -4.39 -16.93
CA GLY A 26 -1.28 -5.26 -16.24
C GLY A 26 -1.12 -4.81 -14.79
N MET A 27 -1.35 -5.70 -13.81
CA MET A 27 -1.05 -5.45 -12.39
C MET A 27 0.16 -6.28 -11.96
N SER A 28 1.27 -5.59 -11.62
CA SER A 28 2.46 -6.22 -11.06
C SER A 28 2.52 -6.00 -9.55
N GLN A 29 2.16 -7.03 -8.78
CA GLN A 29 2.23 -7.05 -7.34
C GLN A 29 3.60 -7.56 -6.86
N CYS A 30 4.17 -6.93 -5.82
CA CYS A 30 5.47 -7.34 -5.30
C CYS A 30 5.43 -8.69 -4.58
N ASN A 31 4.35 -9.03 -3.91
CA ASN A 31 4.09 -10.35 -3.32
C ASN A 31 2.62 -10.49 -2.88
N LEU A 32 2.21 -11.71 -2.54
CA LEU A 32 0.90 -12.04 -1.97
C LEU A 32 1.02 -12.74 -0.60
N GLY A 33 2.17 -12.65 0.06
CA GLY A 33 2.39 -13.19 1.39
C GLY A 33 1.85 -12.33 2.54
N GLU A 34 1.34 -11.14 2.23
CA GLU A 34 0.77 -10.19 3.19
C GLU A 34 -0.75 -10.06 2.94
N PRO A 35 -1.64 -10.23 3.95
CA PRO A 35 -3.09 -10.09 3.79
C PRO A 35 -3.52 -8.78 3.14
N TRP A 36 -2.84 -7.68 3.46
CA TRP A 36 -3.09 -6.36 2.89
C TRP A 36 -2.91 -6.33 1.35
N ARG A 37 -1.92 -7.06 0.82
CA ARG A 37 -1.69 -7.15 -0.63
C ARG A 37 -2.69 -8.02 -1.35
N VAL A 38 -3.14 -9.08 -0.69
CA VAL A 38 -4.25 -9.90 -1.17
C VAL A 38 -5.51 -9.05 -1.27
N GLN A 39 -5.80 -8.24 -0.26
CA GLN A 39 -6.92 -7.31 -0.26
C GLN A 39 -6.80 -6.26 -1.39
N MET A 40 -5.60 -5.68 -1.62
CA MET A 40 -5.37 -4.75 -2.73
C MET A 40 -5.75 -5.37 -4.08
N ASN A 41 -5.30 -6.60 -4.36
CA ASN A 41 -5.65 -7.28 -5.60
C ASN A 41 -7.16 -7.56 -5.69
N ALA A 42 -7.80 -7.98 -4.59
CA ALA A 42 -9.24 -8.21 -4.53
C ALA A 42 -10.04 -6.91 -4.77
N ASP A 43 -9.58 -5.78 -4.23
CA ASP A 43 -10.20 -4.47 -4.44
C ASP A 43 -10.11 -4.03 -5.91
N ILE A 44 -8.93 -4.23 -6.55
CA ILE A 44 -8.74 -3.97 -7.98
C ILE A 44 -9.65 -4.87 -8.82
N GLU A 45 -9.66 -6.17 -8.56
CA GLU A 45 -10.46 -7.14 -9.29
C GLU A 45 -11.96 -6.81 -9.18
N LYS A 46 -12.42 -6.57 -7.96
CA LYS A 46 -13.83 -6.20 -7.70
C LYS A 46 -14.21 -4.88 -8.39
N ALA A 47 -13.35 -3.87 -8.32
CA ALA A 47 -13.63 -2.60 -8.99
C ALA A 47 -13.65 -2.76 -10.51
N ALA A 48 -12.69 -3.49 -11.08
CA ALA A 48 -12.62 -3.73 -12.52
C ALA A 48 -13.79 -4.58 -13.04
N SER A 49 -14.29 -5.54 -12.25
CA SER A 49 -15.42 -6.41 -12.66
C SER A 49 -16.74 -5.67 -12.90
N ASN A 50 -16.85 -4.43 -12.42
CA ASN A 50 -18.00 -3.55 -12.71
C ASN A 50 -17.96 -2.94 -14.12
N HIS A 51 -16.90 -3.20 -14.90
CA HIS A 51 -16.64 -2.61 -16.20
C HIS A 51 -16.35 -3.71 -17.24
N ASN A 52 -17.33 -4.03 -18.10
CA ASN A 52 -17.23 -5.12 -19.09
C ASN A 52 -16.10 -4.93 -20.10
N ASN A 53 -15.62 -3.70 -20.25
CA ASN A 53 -14.54 -3.34 -21.17
C ASN A 53 -13.15 -3.27 -20.47
N LEU A 54 -13.01 -3.74 -19.23
CA LEU A 54 -11.74 -3.87 -18.54
C LEU A 54 -11.35 -5.33 -18.32
N LYS A 55 -10.09 -5.66 -18.59
CA LYS A 55 -9.44 -6.91 -18.24
C LYS A 55 -8.19 -6.62 -17.44
N VAL A 56 -8.06 -7.16 -16.22
CA VAL A 56 -6.86 -7.06 -15.40
C VAL A 56 -6.09 -8.37 -15.41
N ILE A 57 -4.79 -8.31 -15.66
CA ILE A 57 -3.87 -9.45 -15.61
C ILE A 57 -2.95 -9.24 -14.41
N PHE A 58 -3.11 -10.07 -13.39
CA PHE A 58 -2.30 -10.01 -12.17
C PHE A 58 -1.05 -10.88 -12.31
N LYS A 59 0.08 -10.36 -11.80
CA LYS A 59 1.33 -11.10 -11.66
C LYS A 59 1.93 -10.87 -10.28
N ASP A 60 2.30 -11.97 -9.61
CA ASP A 60 2.94 -11.98 -8.30
C ASP A 60 4.45 -12.15 -8.43
N ALA A 61 5.22 -11.15 -7.99
CA ALA A 61 6.67 -11.19 -8.03
C ALA A 61 7.30 -12.01 -6.89
N GLN A 62 6.52 -12.48 -5.91
CA GLN A 62 6.99 -13.33 -4.82
C GLN A 62 8.21 -12.76 -4.08
N ASN A 63 8.20 -11.46 -3.81
CA ASN A 63 9.32 -10.72 -3.20
C ASN A 63 10.64 -10.77 -3.99
N ASP A 64 10.59 -10.90 -5.31
CA ASP A 64 11.77 -10.90 -6.18
C ASP A 64 11.74 -9.70 -7.14
N ASN A 65 12.75 -8.81 -7.04
CA ASN A 65 12.87 -7.63 -7.89
C ASN A 65 13.11 -7.99 -9.37
N LEU A 66 13.88 -9.06 -9.65
CA LEU A 66 14.15 -9.50 -11.03
C LEU A 66 12.88 -10.06 -11.68
N ARG A 67 12.09 -10.82 -10.91
CA ARG A 67 10.79 -11.31 -11.35
C ARG A 67 9.83 -10.17 -11.62
N GLN A 68 9.78 -9.18 -10.71
CA GLN A 68 8.91 -8.01 -10.89
C GLN A 68 9.31 -7.20 -12.12
N ARG A 69 10.60 -7.02 -12.36
CA ARG A 69 11.13 -6.43 -13.60
C ARG A 69 10.67 -7.23 -14.83
N ALA A 70 10.82 -8.55 -14.82
CA ALA A 70 10.39 -9.42 -15.94
C ALA A 70 8.89 -9.27 -16.21
N HIS A 71 8.05 -9.16 -15.19
CA HIS A 71 6.60 -8.90 -15.33
C HIS A 71 6.32 -7.61 -16.10
N ILE A 72 7.01 -6.51 -15.75
CA ILE A 72 6.85 -5.23 -16.44
C ILE A 72 7.29 -5.34 -17.90
N GLU A 73 8.44 -5.97 -18.16
CA GLU A 73 8.94 -6.20 -19.51
C GLU A 73 8.00 -7.07 -20.36
N GLU A 74 7.37 -8.10 -19.76
CA GLU A 74 6.36 -8.92 -20.43
C GLU A 74 5.10 -8.13 -20.74
N PHE A 75 4.61 -7.31 -19.82
CA PHE A 75 3.47 -6.43 -20.04
C PHE A 75 3.73 -5.43 -21.17
N ILE A 76 4.94 -4.84 -21.21
CA ILE A 76 5.36 -3.96 -22.32
C ILE A 76 5.32 -4.72 -23.65
N ARG A 77 5.87 -5.94 -23.71
CA ARG A 77 5.86 -6.75 -24.96
C ARG A 77 4.46 -7.19 -25.37
N ALA A 78 3.59 -7.44 -24.40
CA ALA A 78 2.21 -7.81 -24.64
C ALA A 78 1.33 -6.64 -25.12
N GLY A 79 1.83 -5.39 -25.07
CA GLY A 79 1.10 -4.22 -25.53
C GLY A 79 -0.13 -3.93 -24.68
N ILE A 80 -0.01 -4.02 -23.34
CA ILE A 80 -1.09 -3.64 -22.43
C ILE A 80 -1.45 -2.15 -22.57
N ASP A 81 -2.68 -1.79 -22.22
CA ASP A 81 -3.17 -0.41 -22.32
C ASP A 81 -2.76 0.46 -21.12
N LEU A 82 -2.52 -0.16 -19.94
CA LEU A 82 -2.11 0.53 -18.72
C LEU A 82 -1.39 -0.44 -17.77
N LEU A 83 -0.36 0.06 -17.08
CA LEU A 83 0.35 -0.66 -16.04
C LEU A 83 -0.03 -0.13 -14.67
N ILE A 84 -0.45 -1.01 -13.75
CA ILE A 84 -0.48 -0.75 -12.30
C ILE A 84 0.68 -1.52 -11.69
N VAL A 85 1.50 -0.87 -10.88
CA VAL A 85 2.64 -1.51 -10.22
C VAL A 85 2.72 -1.10 -8.75
N SER A 86 2.77 -2.10 -7.85
CA SER A 86 3.17 -1.91 -6.46
C SER A 86 4.58 -2.45 -6.30
N PRO A 87 5.63 -1.58 -6.38
CA PRO A 87 7.01 -2.05 -6.45
C PRO A 87 7.49 -2.63 -5.13
N LYS A 88 8.30 -3.69 -5.19
CA LYS A 88 8.94 -4.24 -3.99
C LYS A 88 9.89 -3.22 -3.36
N GLU A 89 10.78 -2.67 -4.17
CA GLU A 89 11.79 -1.69 -3.76
C GLU A 89 11.92 -0.58 -4.80
N ALA A 90 12.19 0.64 -4.35
CA ALA A 90 12.19 1.81 -5.22
C ALA A 90 13.27 1.73 -6.32
N ALA A 91 14.55 1.57 -5.93
CA ALA A 91 15.68 1.68 -6.86
C ALA A 91 15.67 0.61 -7.99
N PRO A 92 15.47 -0.72 -7.70
CA PRO A 92 15.48 -1.74 -8.74
C PRO A 92 14.34 -1.61 -9.75
N LEU A 93 13.19 -1.06 -9.32
CA LEU A 93 11.98 -0.98 -10.16
C LEU A 93 11.83 0.35 -10.89
N THR A 94 12.64 1.37 -10.56
CA THR A 94 12.59 2.67 -11.23
C THR A 94 12.85 2.57 -12.73
N GLY A 95 13.88 1.83 -13.15
CA GLY A 95 14.20 1.64 -14.57
C GLY A 95 13.05 1.01 -15.37
N PRO A 96 12.56 -0.17 -14.97
CA PRO A 96 11.44 -0.84 -15.65
C PRO A 96 10.17 0.01 -15.73
N VAL A 97 9.81 0.72 -14.66
CA VAL A 97 8.65 1.62 -14.62
C VAL A 97 8.81 2.76 -15.63
N ARG A 98 9.99 3.42 -15.62
CA ARG A 98 10.33 4.46 -16.59
C ARG A 98 10.27 3.94 -18.02
N ASP A 99 10.77 2.72 -18.29
CA ASP A 99 10.79 2.15 -19.63
C ASP A 99 9.37 1.90 -20.16
N ALA A 100 8.42 1.46 -19.31
CA ALA A 100 7.01 1.36 -19.66
C ALA A 100 6.42 2.73 -19.99
N TYR A 101 6.64 3.72 -19.11
CA TYR A 101 6.14 5.08 -19.27
C TYR A 101 6.68 5.75 -20.56
N LYS A 102 7.98 5.64 -20.84
CA LYS A 102 8.60 6.20 -22.06
C LYS A 102 8.16 5.52 -23.35
N LYS A 103 7.64 4.30 -23.29
CA LYS A 103 7.00 3.63 -24.42
C LYS A 103 5.54 4.05 -24.64
N GLY A 104 5.04 5.01 -23.86
CA GLY A 104 3.68 5.53 -23.98
C GLY A 104 2.63 4.69 -23.26
N ILE A 105 3.03 3.71 -22.44
CA ILE A 105 2.10 2.98 -21.58
C ILE A 105 1.87 3.80 -20.32
N PRO A 106 0.65 4.27 -20.04
CA PRO A 106 0.34 4.94 -18.78
C PRO A 106 0.68 4.04 -17.59
N VAL A 107 1.29 4.61 -16.55
CA VAL A 107 1.70 3.85 -15.36
C VAL A 107 1.10 4.46 -14.11
N ILE A 108 0.36 3.66 -13.35
CA ILE A 108 -0.07 3.95 -11.99
C ILE A 108 0.91 3.25 -11.04
N VAL A 109 1.64 4.04 -10.25
CA VAL A 109 2.47 3.53 -9.15
C VAL A 109 1.61 3.53 -7.90
N LEU A 110 1.42 2.35 -7.29
CA LEU A 110 0.49 2.13 -6.18
C LEU A 110 1.24 1.75 -4.91
N ASP A 111 0.89 2.34 -3.76
CA ASP A 111 1.45 2.05 -2.43
C ASP A 111 2.90 2.52 -2.26
N ARG A 112 3.85 1.85 -2.88
CA ARG A 112 5.29 2.14 -2.78
C ARG A 112 5.75 2.98 -3.96
N ARG A 113 6.62 3.96 -3.68
CA ARG A 113 7.17 4.84 -4.72
C ARG A 113 8.34 4.18 -5.45
N VAL A 114 8.58 4.62 -6.67
CA VAL A 114 9.86 4.50 -7.38
C VAL A 114 10.64 5.81 -7.23
N LEU A 115 11.88 5.85 -7.68
CA LEU A 115 12.67 7.07 -7.73
C LEU A 115 12.30 7.91 -8.97
N GLY A 116 12.25 9.23 -8.81
CA GLY A 116 11.85 10.14 -9.89
C GLY A 116 10.34 10.13 -10.14
N ASP A 117 9.94 10.62 -11.31
CA ASP A 117 8.54 10.92 -11.66
C ASP A 117 8.12 10.41 -13.04
N ASP A 118 8.88 9.47 -13.63
CA ASP A 118 8.56 8.82 -14.91
C ASP A 118 7.39 7.81 -14.75
N TYR A 119 6.21 8.29 -14.39
CA TYR A 119 4.93 7.57 -14.28
C TYR A 119 3.76 8.54 -14.49
N THR A 120 2.53 8.04 -14.68
CA THR A 120 1.34 8.87 -14.88
C THR A 120 0.79 9.40 -13.57
N CYS A 121 0.52 8.51 -12.61
CA CYS A 121 -0.04 8.85 -11.29
C CYS A 121 0.56 7.97 -10.20
N PHE A 122 0.83 8.54 -9.03
CA PHE A 122 1.07 7.80 -7.80
C PHE A 122 -0.20 7.79 -6.94
N ILE A 123 -0.54 6.64 -6.36
CA ILE A 123 -1.66 6.50 -5.43
C ILE A 123 -1.16 5.83 -4.15
N GLY A 124 -1.40 6.44 -3.00
CA GLY A 124 -1.02 5.90 -1.69
C GLY A 124 -1.39 6.87 -0.58
N ALA A 125 -1.27 6.44 0.68
CA ALA A 125 -1.42 7.34 1.82
C ALA A 125 -0.07 7.92 2.25
N ASP A 126 -0.10 8.97 3.06
CA ASP A 126 1.09 9.58 3.63
C ASP A 126 1.62 8.74 4.80
N ASN A 127 2.59 7.87 4.50
CA ASN A 127 3.20 6.97 5.48
C ASN A 127 3.96 7.71 6.58
N LYS A 128 4.57 8.87 6.27
CA LYS A 128 5.27 9.66 7.28
C LYS A 128 4.28 10.24 8.28
N ARG A 129 3.14 10.73 7.80
CA ARG A 129 2.04 11.22 8.64
C ARG A 129 1.42 10.12 9.48
N ILE A 130 1.22 8.92 8.92
CA ILE A 130 0.72 7.75 9.68
C ILE A 130 1.69 7.40 10.80
N GLY A 131 2.99 7.28 10.51
CA GLY A 131 4.02 7.03 11.52
C GLY A 131 4.07 8.12 12.59
N HIS A 132 3.93 9.39 12.20
CA HIS A 132 3.88 10.51 13.14
C HIS A 132 2.64 10.46 14.03
N ALA A 133 1.46 10.17 13.46
CA ALA A 133 0.22 10.02 14.22
C ALA A 133 0.30 8.85 15.22
N ALA A 134 0.88 7.71 14.82
CA ALA A 134 1.14 6.57 15.69
C ALA A 134 2.07 6.96 16.84
N GLY A 135 3.15 7.68 16.56
CA GLY A 135 4.08 8.17 17.59
C GLY A 135 3.42 9.13 18.57
N LYS A 136 2.62 10.08 18.09
CA LYS A 136 1.85 10.99 18.96
C LYS A 136 0.87 10.24 19.86
N TRP A 137 0.15 9.27 19.29
CA TRP A 137 -0.77 8.43 20.05
C TRP A 137 -0.01 7.64 21.13
N ILE A 138 1.17 7.06 20.81
CA ILE A 138 2.00 6.32 21.76
C ILE A 138 2.49 7.21 22.89
N VAL A 139 2.99 8.42 22.59
CA VAL A 139 3.40 9.39 23.60
C VAL A 139 2.25 9.70 24.56
N GLN A 140 1.07 9.95 24.02
CA GLN A 140 -0.13 10.23 24.83
C GLN A 140 -0.53 9.00 25.67
N LYS A 141 -0.57 7.82 25.06
CA LYS A 141 -0.98 6.56 25.71
C LYS A 141 -0.09 6.18 26.88
N LEU A 142 1.21 6.43 26.76
CA LEU A 142 2.20 6.12 27.81
C LEU A 142 2.47 7.30 28.76
N GLY A 143 1.72 8.41 28.65
CA GLY A 143 1.91 9.58 29.54
C GLY A 143 3.29 10.25 29.35
N GLY A 144 3.82 10.21 28.14
CA GLY A 144 5.04 10.91 27.73
C GLY A 144 6.36 10.17 27.95
N LYS A 145 6.37 8.98 28.54
CA LYS A 145 7.60 8.18 28.80
C LYS A 145 7.31 6.69 28.74
N GLY A 146 8.31 5.89 28.34
CA GLY A 146 8.21 4.43 28.34
C GLY A 146 9.23 3.76 27.41
N ALA A 147 9.37 2.44 27.58
CA ALA A 147 10.22 1.57 26.79
C ALA A 147 9.43 0.98 25.60
N VAL A 148 9.82 1.32 24.38
CA VAL A 148 9.12 0.93 23.14
C VAL A 148 10.03 0.04 22.30
N VAL A 149 9.45 -1.02 21.74
CA VAL A 149 10.04 -1.83 20.67
C VAL A 149 9.48 -1.34 19.33
N GLU A 150 10.34 -1.10 18.34
CA GLU A 150 9.94 -0.75 16.99
C GLU A 150 10.21 -1.92 16.03
N LEU A 151 9.15 -2.55 15.51
CA LEU A 151 9.21 -3.60 14.50
C LEU A 151 8.99 -2.98 13.12
N LYS A 152 10.10 -2.71 12.43
CA LYS A 152 10.11 -1.97 11.16
C LYS A 152 9.75 -2.87 9.99
N GLY A 153 9.05 -2.31 8.99
CA GLY A 153 8.87 -2.93 7.69
C GLY A 153 10.16 -3.00 6.88
N LEU A 154 10.07 -3.47 5.63
CA LEU A 154 11.22 -3.51 4.73
C LEU A 154 11.80 -2.10 4.52
N MET A 155 13.00 -1.86 5.06
CA MET A 155 13.63 -0.54 5.07
C MET A 155 14.19 -0.10 3.71
N THR A 156 14.19 -0.97 2.70
CA THR A 156 14.46 -0.62 1.30
C THR A 156 13.20 -0.17 0.53
N SER A 157 12.04 -0.15 1.21
CA SER A 157 10.77 0.38 0.69
C SER A 157 10.42 1.73 1.30
N THR A 158 9.76 2.60 0.53
CA THR A 158 9.38 3.94 0.99
C THR A 158 8.46 3.93 2.22
N PRO A 159 7.41 3.06 2.33
CA PRO A 159 6.58 3.03 3.53
C PRO A 159 7.35 2.67 4.81
N GLY A 160 8.33 1.77 4.73
CA GLY A 160 9.15 1.41 5.88
C GLY A 160 9.96 2.60 6.39
N GLN A 161 10.61 3.34 5.49
CA GLN A 161 11.39 4.54 5.81
C GLN A 161 10.51 5.67 6.37
N ASP A 162 9.37 5.92 5.74
CA ASP A 162 8.47 7.02 6.09
C ASP A 162 7.79 6.78 7.43
N ARG A 163 7.27 5.55 7.69
CA ARG A 163 6.68 5.17 9.00
C ARG A 163 7.70 5.31 10.13
N HIS A 164 8.93 4.84 9.90
CA HIS A 164 10.04 5.01 10.85
C HIS A 164 10.33 6.50 11.11
N SER A 165 10.57 7.27 10.05
CA SER A 165 10.90 8.69 10.17
C SER A 165 9.79 9.48 10.88
N GLY A 166 8.53 9.26 10.50
CA GLY A 166 7.39 9.92 11.13
C GLY A 166 7.26 9.58 12.61
N PHE A 167 7.41 8.31 12.99
CA PHE A 167 7.41 7.87 14.38
C PHE A 167 8.54 8.54 15.18
N ARG A 168 9.78 8.51 14.68
CA ARG A 168 10.93 9.13 15.34
C ARG A 168 10.78 10.64 15.51
N ASP A 169 10.21 11.31 14.50
CA ASP A 169 9.90 12.76 14.61
C ASP A 169 8.88 13.03 15.73
N ALA A 170 7.86 12.18 15.87
CA ALA A 170 6.78 12.35 16.84
C ALA A 170 7.21 12.14 18.30
N ILE A 171 8.12 11.19 18.55
CA ILE A 171 8.58 10.90 19.91
C ILE A 171 9.74 11.79 20.36
N LYS A 172 10.29 12.61 19.45
CA LYS A 172 11.40 13.51 19.76
C LYS A 172 11.02 14.52 20.84
N GLY A 173 11.87 14.62 21.87
CA GLY A 173 11.63 15.50 23.02
C GLY A 173 10.68 14.93 24.08
N SER A 174 10.16 13.72 23.90
CA SER A 174 9.44 12.96 24.94
C SER A 174 10.40 12.08 25.74
N GLY A 175 9.88 11.43 26.79
CA GLY A 175 10.59 10.40 27.55
C GLY A 175 10.42 8.99 26.96
N ILE A 176 9.97 8.84 25.71
CA ILE A 176 9.89 7.53 25.03
C ILE A 176 11.27 7.10 24.61
N SER A 177 11.66 5.89 25.04
CA SER A 177 12.92 5.25 24.66
C SER A 177 12.65 4.05 23.76
N VAL A 178 13.20 4.06 22.54
CA VAL A 178 13.19 2.86 21.68
C VAL A 178 14.34 1.96 22.12
N VAL A 179 13.99 0.93 22.89
CA VAL A 179 14.96 0.02 23.50
C VAL A 179 15.41 -1.09 22.56
N PHE A 180 14.58 -1.42 21.57
CA PHE A 180 14.88 -2.42 20.54
C PHE A 180 14.22 -2.02 19.22
N GLU A 181 14.91 -2.25 18.11
CA GLU A 181 14.36 -2.11 16.77
C GLU A 181 14.88 -3.17 15.82
N ALA A 182 14.04 -3.64 14.91
CA ALA A 182 14.41 -4.65 13.91
C ALA A 182 13.63 -4.48 12.62
N ASP A 183 14.25 -4.84 11.49
CA ASP A 183 13.59 -4.95 10.18
C ASP A 183 12.96 -6.35 10.05
N MET A 184 11.64 -6.44 10.17
CA MET A 184 10.89 -7.71 10.07
C MET A 184 10.38 -7.98 8.64
N LYS A 185 10.69 -7.10 7.67
CA LYS A 185 10.38 -7.28 6.24
C LYS A 185 8.90 -7.50 5.95
N TRP A 186 8.00 -6.88 6.73
CA TRP A 186 6.54 -7.00 6.68
C TRP A 186 5.95 -8.35 7.10
N LEU A 187 6.78 -9.32 7.53
CA LEU A 187 6.36 -10.70 7.75
C LEU A 187 6.15 -11.03 9.23
N GLU A 188 4.97 -11.54 9.56
CA GLU A 188 4.60 -11.95 10.91
C GLU A 188 5.60 -12.91 11.57
N PRO A 189 6.10 -14.00 10.90
CA PRO A 189 7.05 -14.90 11.51
C PRO A 189 8.39 -14.23 11.88
N ASN A 190 8.80 -13.24 11.09
CA ASN A 190 10.00 -12.46 11.40
C ASN A 190 9.76 -11.57 12.62
N ALA A 191 8.64 -10.85 12.64
CA ALA A 191 8.24 -9.99 13.76
C ALA A 191 8.17 -10.78 15.08
N ARG A 192 7.61 -11.99 15.04
CA ARG A 192 7.57 -12.87 16.20
C ARG A 192 8.97 -13.20 16.71
N ARG A 193 9.91 -13.63 15.85
CA ARG A 193 11.30 -13.91 16.24
C ARG A 193 12.02 -12.68 16.79
N GLU A 194 11.84 -11.53 16.18
CA GLU A 194 12.44 -10.28 16.65
C GLU A 194 11.87 -9.86 18.02
N MET A 195 10.57 -10.06 18.24
CA MET A 195 9.95 -9.80 19.55
C MET A 195 10.45 -10.79 20.60
N GLU A 196 10.62 -12.09 20.28
CA GLU A 196 11.24 -13.09 21.19
C GLU A 196 12.65 -12.64 21.58
N SER A 197 13.43 -12.09 20.64
CA SER A 197 14.75 -11.52 20.90
C SER A 197 14.69 -10.28 21.80
N ALA A 198 13.72 -9.40 21.61
CA ALA A 198 13.50 -8.23 22.46
C ALA A 198 13.15 -8.64 23.90
N LEU A 199 12.20 -9.58 24.05
CA LEU A 199 11.74 -10.09 25.35
C LEU A 199 12.85 -10.77 26.16
N SER A 200 13.82 -11.42 25.47
CA SER A 200 14.97 -12.05 26.13
C SER A 200 16.01 -11.05 26.64
N ARG A 201 16.03 -9.82 26.11
CA ARG A 201 17.02 -8.79 26.43
C ARG A 201 16.52 -7.73 27.40
N PHE A 202 15.21 -7.51 27.44
CA PHE A 202 14.59 -6.41 28.18
C PHE A 202 13.49 -6.93 29.10
N ASP A 203 13.72 -6.78 30.40
CA ASP A 203 12.76 -7.19 31.45
C ASP A 203 11.50 -6.34 31.41
N HIS A 204 11.58 -5.11 30.88
CA HIS A 204 10.47 -4.19 30.79
C HIS A 204 10.32 -3.62 29.37
N ILE A 205 9.13 -3.81 28.82
CA ILE A 205 8.67 -3.24 27.55
C ILE A 205 7.24 -2.78 27.77
N ASP A 206 6.97 -1.51 27.55
CA ASP A 206 5.63 -0.92 27.72
C ASP A 206 4.76 -1.12 26.47
N LEU A 207 5.38 -0.98 25.27
CA LEU A 207 4.63 -1.00 24.02
C LEU A 207 5.49 -1.47 22.84
N VAL A 208 4.85 -2.14 21.90
CA VAL A 208 5.42 -2.45 20.57
C VAL A 208 4.74 -1.58 19.52
N TYR A 209 5.50 -0.80 18.77
CA TYR A 209 5.10 -0.16 17.54
C TYR A 209 5.53 -1.03 16.36
N ALA A 210 4.57 -1.65 15.71
CA ALA A 210 4.81 -2.46 14.50
C ALA A 210 4.34 -1.71 13.26
N HIS A 211 5.14 -1.79 12.19
CA HIS A 211 4.84 -1.08 10.96
C HIS A 211 3.68 -1.70 10.15
N ASN A 212 3.17 -2.88 10.55
CA ASN A 212 1.91 -3.44 10.05
C ASN A 212 1.23 -4.33 11.10
N ASP A 213 -0.04 -4.67 10.87
CA ASP A 213 -0.85 -5.47 11.79
C ASP A 213 -0.37 -6.93 11.90
N PRO A 214 0.07 -7.62 10.83
CA PRO A 214 0.68 -8.93 10.95
C PRO A 214 1.90 -8.95 11.88
N ALA A 215 2.75 -7.93 11.81
CA ALA A 215 3.89 -7.83 12.71
C ALA A 215 3.48 -7.58 14.17
N ALA A 216 2.47 -6.74 14.39
CA ALA A 216 1.91 -6.54 15.72
C ALA A 216 1.32 -7.84 16.28
N HIS A 217 0.64 -8.63 15.46
CA HIS A 217 0.11 -9.94 15.84
C HIS A 217 1.25 -10.94 16.14
N GLY A 218 2.30 -10.98 15.33
CA GLY A 218 3.50 -11.79 15.63
C GLY A 218 4.15 -11.43 16.98
N ALA A 219 4.22 -10.13 17.29
CA ALA A 219 4.68 -9.64 18.59
C ALA A 219 3.76 -10.06 19.74
N PHE A 220 2.43 -10.01 19.52
CA PHE A 220 1.44 -10.52 20.48
C PHE A 220 1.68 -12.00 20.81
N LEU A 221 1.86 -12.83 19.78
CA LEU A 221 2.10 -14.27 19.99
C LEU A 221 3.36 -14.54 20.79
N ALA A 222 4.44 -13.78 20.54
CA ALA A 222 5.69 -13.87 21.30
C ALA A 222 5.50 -13.42 22.75
N ALA A 223 4.88 -12.28 22.98
CA ALA A 223 4.61 -11.75 24.32
C ALA A 223 3.74 -12.68 25.16
N LYS A 224 2.65 -13.21 24.56
CA LYS A 224 1.77 -14.19 25.19
C LYS A 224 2.51 -15.49 25.57
N ALA A 225 3.34 -16.01 24.68
CA ALA A 225 4.14 -17.20 24.95
C ALA A 225 5.15 -16.99 26.09
N ALA A 226 5.64 -15.76 26.28
CA ALA A 226 6.54 -15.37 27.36
C ALA A 226 5.81 -14.94 28.65
N GLY A 227 4.46 -15.01 28.71
CA GLY A 227 3.67 -14.55 29.86
C GLY A 227 3.72 -13.02 30.10
N ARG A 228 3.96 -12.25 29.03
CA ARG A 228 4.09 -10.78 29.05
C ARG A 228 2.85 -10.10 28.48
N ASP A 229 1.65 -10.42 29.02
CA ASP A 229 0.35 -9.96 28.52
C ASP A 229 0.09 -8.45 28.72
N ASN A 230 0.94 -7.76 29.47
CA ASN A 230 0.83 -6.33 29.76
C ASN A 230 1.44 -5.43 28.70
N VAL A 231 2.14 -5.98 27.69
CA VAL A 231 2.74 -5.20 26.60
C VAL A 231 1.65 -4.71 25.66
N LEU A 232 1.55 -3.39 25.47
CA LEU A 232 0.63 -2.80 24.51
C LEU A 232 1.16 -3.00 23.08
N LEU A 233 0.26 -3.15 22.10
CA LEU A 233 0.62 -3.39 20.71
C LEU A 233 -0.11 -2.38 19.80
N VAL A 234 0.63 -1.79 18.89
CA VAL A 234 0.13 -0.85 17.88
C VAL A 234 0.58 -1.33 16.50
N GLY A 235 -0.39 -1.41 15.58
CA GLY A 235 -0.16 -1.81 14.20
C GLY A 235 -0.58 -0.73 13.19
N ILE A 236 -0.35 -1.04 11.92
CA ILE A 236 -0.79 -0.26 10.77
C ILE A 236 -1.36 -1.25 9.75
N ASP A 237 -2.30 -0.86 8.96
CA ASP A 237 -3.07 -1.43 7.85
C ASP A 237 -4.57 -1.36 8.16
N ALA A 238 -5.00 -1.75 9.35
CA ALA A 238 -6.39 -1.70 9.85
C ALA A 238 -7.41 -2.35 8.89
N LEU A 239 -7.05 -3.48 8.27
CA LEU A 239 -8.03 -4.25 7.51
C LEU A 239 -9.19 -4.71 8.41
N PRO A 240 -10.45 -4.70 7.92
CA PRO A 240 -11.63 -5.08 8.73
C PRO A 240 -11.53 -6.46 9.37
N HIS A 241 -10.97 -7.43 8.65
CA HIS A 241 -10.84 -8.83 9.07
C HIS A 241 -9.51 -9.15 9.77
N GLU A 242 -8.65 -8.16 9.99
CA GLU A 242 -7.35 -8.28 10.63
C GLU A 242 -7.16 -7.19 11.69
N GLY A 243 -6.51 -6.06 11.41
CA GLY A 243 -6.19 -5.02 12.38
C GLY A 243 -7.39 -4.51 13.17
N GLN A 244 -8.52 -4.23 12.48
CA GLN A 244 -9.75 -3.82 13.18
C GLN A 244 -10.32 -4.94 14.06
N MET A 245 -10.26 -6.19 13.60
CA MET A 245 -10.67 -7.35 14.41
C MET A 245 -9.75 -7.49 15.63
N TYR A 246 -8.44 -7.33 15.48
CA TYR A 246 -7.48 -7.38 16.59
C TYR A 246 -7.73 -6.27 17.62
N VAL A 247 -8.11 -5.08 17.19
CA VAL A 247 -8.52 -3.99 18.09
C VAL A 247 -9.79 -4.38 18.86
N ARG A 248 -10.82 -4.94 18.19
CA ARG A 248 -12.05 -5.41 18.88
C ARG A 248 -11.76 -6.48 19.92
N GLN A 249 -10.85 -7.39 19.62
CA GLN A 249 -10.44 -8.47 20.52
C GLN A 249 -9.51 -8.02 21.65
N GLY A 250 -9.03 -6.76 21.63
CA GLY A 250 -8.08 -6.24 22.61
C GLY A 250 -6.65 -6.77 22.43
N ILE A 251 -6.35 -7.38 21.28
CA ILE A 251 -5.00 -7.78 20.91
C ILE A 251 -4.15 -6.54 20.57
N LEU A 252 -4.71 -5.61 19.79
CA LEU A 252 -4.08 -4.32 19.51
C LEU A 252 -4.75 -3.21 20.32
N ALA A 253 -3.96 -2.31 20.89
CA ALA A 253 -4.43 -1.08 21.51
C ALA A 253 -4.89 -0.06 20.48
N ALA A 254 -4.25 -0.04 19.31
CA ALA A 254 -4.64 0.75 18.14
C ALA A 254 -4.12 0.12 16.84
N SER A 255 -4.84 0.34 15.73
CA SER A 255 -4.36 0.11 14.38
C SER A 255 -4.62 1.34 13.52
N PHE A 256 -3.62 1.77 12.76
CA PHE A 256 -3.69 2.92 11.86
C PHE A 256 -3.97 2.46 10.45
N GLU A 257 -5.03 2.99 9.84
CA GLU A 257 -5.44 2.59 8.49
C GLU A 257 -4.39 3.00 7.45
N TYR A 258 -4.05 2.04 6.61
CA TYR A 258 -3.35 2.25 5.36
C TYR A 258 -4.23 1.71 4.23
N PRO A 259 -4.98 2.58 3.51
CA PRO A 259 -5.90 2.15 2.45
C PRO A 259 -5.15 1.47 1.32
N THR A 260 -5.74 0.42 0.72
CA THR A 260 -5.11 -0.34 -0.37
C THR A 260 -4.96 0.47 -1.67
N GLY A 261 -5.84 1.45 -1.89
CA GLY A 261 -5.91 2.24 -3.13
C GLY A 261 -6.35 1.44 -4.35
N GLY A 262 -6.79 0.19 -4.16
CA GLY A 262 -7.18 -0.68 -5.27
C GLY A 262 -8.36 -0.13 -6.05
N VAL A 263 -9.41 0.32 -5.38
CA VAL A 263 -10.60 0.92 -6.01
C VAL A 263 -10.24 2.22 -6.72
N GLU A 264 -9.48 3.08 -6.06
CA GLU A 264 -9.04 4.36 -6.61
C GLU A 264 -8.15 4.18 -7.84
N SER A 265 -7.29 3.13 -7.85
CA SER A 265 -6.43 2.83 -8.98
C SER A 265 -7.22 2.46 -10.24
N VAL A 266 -8.32 1.72 -10.11
CA VAL A 266 -9.23 1.43 -11.23
C VAL A 266 -9.97 2.69 -11.67
N GLY A 267 -10.44 3.52 -10.74
CA GLY A 267 -11.07 4.80 -11.07
C GLY A 267 -10.15 5.75 -11.85
N ILE A 268 -8.88 5.83 -11.46
CA ILE A 268 -7.84 6.60 -12.18
C ILE A 268 -7.52 5.95 -13.52
N ALA A 269 -7.42 4.62 -13.58
CA ALA A 269 -7.18 3.90 -14.83
C ALA A 269 -8.26 4.18 -15.88
N LEU A 270 -9.54 4.16 -15.47
CA LEU A 270 -10.67 4.50 -16.38
C LEU A 270 -10.56 5.91 -16.95
N LYS A 271 -10.23 6.90 -16.12
CA LYS A 271 -10.02 8.28 -16.58
C LYS A 271 -8.89 8.37 -17.60
N ILE A 272 -7.74 7.74 -17.32
CA ILE A 272 -6.59 7.71 -18.22
C ILE A 272 -6.97 7.07 -19.56
N LEU A 273 -7.62 5.90 -19.52
CA LEU A 273 -8.05 5.15 -20.71
C LEU A 273 -9.13 5.88 -21.50
N GLY A 274 -9.94 6.73 -20.83
CA GLY A 274 -10.90 7.65 -21.45
C GLY A 274 -10.27 8.94 -22.01
N GLY A 275 -8.94 9.11 -21.89
CA GLY A 275 -8.24 10.30 -22.37
C GLY A 275 -8.33 11.51 -21.45
N GLU A 276 -8.80 11.34 -20.22
CA GLU A 276 -8.87 12.41 -19.22
C GLU A 276 -7.51 12.65 -18.56
N GLN A 277 -7.28 13.90 -18.17
CA GLN A 277 -6.12 14.23 -17.34
C GLN A 277 -6.36 13.82 -15.88
N VAL A 278 -5.32 13.26 -15.25
CA VAL A 278 -5.35 12.85 -13.85
C VAL A 278 -4.28 13.58 -13.05
N PRO A 279 -4.44 13.73 -11.73
CA PRO A 279 -3.40 14.32 -10.90
C PRO A 279 -2.15 13.44 -10.89
N LYS A 280 -0.98 14.05 -10.74
CA LYS A 280 0.30 13.33 -10.63
C LYS A 280 0.36 12.46 -9.37
N GLU A 281 -0.36 12.86 -8.33
CA GLU A 281 -0.42 12.19 -7.05
C GLU A 281 -1.85 12.23 -6.47
N MET A 282 -2.30 11.10 -5.93
CA MET A 282 -3.52 10.97 -5.14
C MET A 282 -3.17 10.44 -3.75
N THR A 283 -3.26 11.31 -2.75
CA THR A 283 -3.05 10.93 -1.35
C THR A 283 -4.35 10.44 -0.73
N LEU A 284 -4.35 9.22 -0.23
CA LEU A 284 -5.50 8.59 0.40
C LEU A 284 -5.61 9.01 1.87
N THR A 285 -6.85 9.14 2.36
CA THR A 285 -7.13 9.48 3.75
C THR A 285 -6.98 8.26 4.64
N SER A 286 -6.30 8.43 5.79
CA SER A 286 -6.11 7.40 6.80
C SER A 286 -6.90 7.69 8.07
N ARG A 287 -7.13 6.66 8.88
CA ARG A 287 -7.83 6.72 10.17
C ARG A 287 -7.04 6.00 11.24
N VAL A 288 -7.38 6.23 12.50
CA VAL A 288 -6.95 5.39 13.62
C VAL A 288 -8.16 4.67 14.21
N PHE A 289 -7.99 3.39 14.46
CA PHE A 289 -8.96 2.53 15.11
C PHE A 289 -8.45 2.16 16.49
N THR A 290 -9.25 2.48 17.52
CA THR A 290 -9.06 2.10 18.92
C THR A 290 -10.34 1.45 19.44
N LYS A 291 -10.30 0.86 20.63
CA LYS A 291 -11.49 0.24 21.22
C LYS A 291 -12.65 1.24 21.40
N GLU A 292 -12.35 2.51 21.60
CA GLU A 292 -13.32 3.58 21.87
C GLU A 292 -14.03 4.07 20.60
N ASN A 293 -13.41 3.89 19.41
CA ASN A 293 -13.92 4.45 18.17
C ASN A 293 -14.20 3.41 17.07
N ILE A 294 -13.79 2.14 17.23
CA ILE A 294 -13.87 1.10 16.20
C ILE A 294 -15.29 0.91 15.65
N ASP A 295 -16.30 0.96 16.51
CA ASP A 295 -17.70 0.78 16.10
C ASP A 295 -18.32 2.06 15.52
N LYS A 296 -17.59 3.16 15.56
CA LYS A 296 -17.93 4.46 14.94
C LYS A 296 -17.21 4.69 13.62
N GLY A 297 -16.46 3.67 13.11
CA GLY A 297 -15.72 3.75 11.86
C GLY A 297 -14.34 4.41 11.98
N GLY A 298 -13.76 4.45 13.18
CA GLY A 298 -12.45 5.05 13.42
C GLY A 298 -12.46 6.59 13.39
N GLU A 299 -11.33 7.18 13.70
CA GLU A 299 -11.10 8.62 13.66
C GLU A 299 -10.13 8.97 12.54
N ARG A 300 -10.47 9.97 11.71
CA ARG A 300 -9.59 10.44 10.64
C ARG A 300 -8.33 11.05 11.24
N LEU A 301 -7.19 10.71 10.66
CA LEU A 301 -5.95 11.39 11.01
C LEU A 301 -6.05 12.85 10.57
N GLY A 302 -5.90 13.77 11.52
CA GLY A 302 -6.01 15.22 11.31
C GLY A 302 -5.09 15.71 10.20
N GLU A 303 -5.42 16.82 9.50
CA GLU A 303 -4.60 17.46 8.47
C GLU A 303 -3.31 18.09 9.02
#